data_9d8020d25ac6f171856781452371ca57
#
_entry.id   9d8020d25ac6f171856781452371ca57
#
_cell.length_a   1.000
_cell.length_b   1.000
_cell.length_c   1.000
_cell.angle_alpha   90.00
_cell.angle_beta   90.00
_cell.angle_gamma   90.00
#
_symmetry.space_group_name_H-M   'P 1'
#
loop_
_entity.id
_entity.type
_entity.pdbx_description
1 polymer ?
#
loop_
_entity_poly.entity_id
_entity_poly.type
_entity_poly.pdbx_seq_one_letter_code
_entity_poly.pdbx_strand_id
1 'polypeptide(L)'
;MDADWATRYGRPVRLPSRPSHTVTRLKQAGADAHQLLQSLPSHRRAPRAEALRQIMVQNFLVDARGVLRSRTEKDGRPKGAVRVISPYDPDARQAIRGNTRWNGYLVHVTETCDADARVNLITDIVTTSPIRDAQALPGIHTRLARRGLLPTEHLVDGGYTSMVHLERAEREHQVTVNGPLPGNPTRRHRQHEGFDRDDFHIDFDRRQVTCPRGQVSSSWHGLYPTSSPTAAPLIVAKFTKGQCQPCPDRSRCTTSRESARNVGFPPRELRDLQARVRTEQQTPDWKARYTVRSEVEGTINEFTHGHGMRHCLLPRASS
;
A
#
# COMPACT_ATOMS: atom_id res chain seq x y z
N MET A 1 -11.88 -32.51 -25.87
CA MET A 1 -10.77 -31.60 -26.20
C MET A 1 -10.24 -32.03 -27.55
N ASP A 2 -10.24 -31.12 -28.51
CA ASP A 2 -9.80 -31.43 -29.87
C ASP A 2 -8.29 -31.71 -29.90
N ALA A 3 -7.86 -32.52 -30.88
CA ALA A 3 -6.42 -32.82 -31.13
C ALA A 3 -5.56 -31.56 -31.27
N ASP A 4 -6.20 -30.45 -31.64
CA ASP A 4 -5.61 -29.13 -31.80
C ASP A 4 -5.14 -28.47 -30.48
N TRP A 5 -5.75 -28.81 -29.33
CA TRP A 5 -5.30 -28.33 -28.00
C TRP A 5 -3.98 -28.94 -27.57
N ALA A 6 -3.76 -30.22 -27.83
CA ALA A 6 -2.49 -30.86 -27.53
C ALA A 6 -1.34 -30.24 -28.37
N THR A 7 -1.62 -29.91 -29.62
CA THR A 7 -0.67 -29.23 -30.49
C THR A 7 -0.37 -27.82 -30.02
N ARG A 8 -1.37 -27.07 -29.53
CA ARG A 8 -1.21 -25.69 -29.06
C ARG A 8 -0.54 -25.59 -27.68
N TYR A 9 -0.83 -26.51 -26.76
CA TYR A 9 -0.49 -26.39 -25.34
C TYR A 9 0.32 -27.56 -24.79
N GLY A 10 0.57 -28.60 -25.56
CA GLY A 10 1.31 -29.79 -25.15
C GLY A 10 2.82 -29.57 -24.94
N ARG A 11 3.34 -28.42 -25.33
CA ARG A 11 4.75 -28.02 -25.13
C ARG A 11 4.85 -26.59 -24.61
N PRO A 12 5.91 -26.23 -23.87
CA PRO A 12 6.15 -24.84 -23.48
C PRO A 12 6.15 -23.92 -24.69
N VAL A 13 5.23 -22.98 -24.75
CA VAL A 13 5.06 -22.08 -25.89
C VAL A 13 5.89 -20.83 -25.65
N ARG A 14 6.87 -20.55 -26.49
CA ARG A 14 7.55 -19.24 -26.58
C ARG A 14 6.68 -18.30 -27.39
N LEU A 15 6.44 -17.10 -26.85
CA LEU A 15 5.77 -16.05 -27.62
C LEU A 15 6.64 -15.64 -28.81
N PRO A 16 6.04 -15.49 -30.02
CA PRO A 16 6.79 -15.02 -31.17
C PRO A 16 7.35 -13.63 -30.92
N SER A 17 8.53 -13.36 -31.45
CA SER A 17 9.20 -12.05 -31.35
C SER A 17 8.51 -10.94 -32.15
N ARG A 18 7.67 -11.29 -33.14
CA ARG A 18 6.95 -10.32 -33.99
C ARG A 18 5.64 -9.88 -33.32
N PRO A 19 5.39 -8.56 -33.13
CA PRO A 19 4.23 -8.03 -32.43
C PRO A 19 2.86 -8.52 -32.96
N SER A 20 2.72 -8.63 -34.28
CA SER A 20 1.49 -9.12 -34.92
C SER A 20 1.14 -10.55 -34.53
N HIS A 21 2.15 -11.43 -34.48
CA HIS A 21 1.96 -12.82 -34.07
C HIS A 21 1.65 -12.94 -32.58
N THR A 22 2.21 -12.06 -31.74
CA THR A 22 1.90 -12.00 -30.31
C THR A 22 0.45 -11.64 -30.05
N VAL A 23 -0.09 -10.65 -30.75
CA VAL A 23 -1.51 -10.24 -30.64
C VAL A 23 -2.45 -11.38 -31.05
N THR A 24 -2.16 -12.02 -32.18
CA THR A 24 -2.96 -13.16 -32.67
C THR A 24 -2.96 -14.32 -31.66
N ARG A 25 -1.78 -14.64 -31.15
CA ARG A 25 -1.63 -15.68 -30.13
C ARG A 25 -2.38 -15.36 -28.83
N LEU A 26 -2.31 -14.10 -28.39
CA LEU A 26 -3.05 -13.65 -27.19
C LEU A 26 -4.56 -13.80 -27.38
N LYS A 27 -5.08 -13.43 -28.54
CA LYS A 27 -6.51 -13.60 -28.87
C LYS A 27 -6.92 -15.07 -28.85
N GLN A 28 -6.12 -15.94 -29.46
CA GLN A 28 -6.38 -17.38 -29.48
C GLN A 28 -6.36 -17.97 -28.07
N ALA A 29 -5.33 -17.67 -27.28
CA ALA A 29 -5.22 -18.15 -25.91
C ALA A 29 -6.38 -17.63 -25.04
N GLY A 30 -6.87 -16.41 -25.28
CA GLY A 30 -8.03 -15.86 -24.60
C GLY A 30 -9.32 -16.61 -24.96
N ALA A 31 -9.54 -16.90 -26.23
CA ALA A 31 -10.70 -17.67 -26.69
C ALA A 31 -10.70 -19.09 -26.11
N ASP A 32 -9.55 -19.77 -26.18
CA ASP A 32 -9.37 -21.12 -25.65
C ASP A 32 -9.60 -21.15 -24.11
N ALA A 33 -9.05 -20.19 -23.39
CA ALA A 33 -9.24 -20.08 -21.94
C ALA A 33 -10.72 -19.82 -21.56
N HIS A 34 -11.41 -18.99 -22.33
CA HIS A 34 -12.85 -18.74 -22.15
C HIS A 34 -13.67 -20.01 -22.36
N GLN A 35 -13.42 -20.73 -23.44
CA GLN A 35 -14.06 -22.01 -23.74
C GLN A 35 -13.80 -23.05 -22.63
N LEU A 36 -12.55 -23.15 -22.18
CA LEU A 36 -12.16 -24.05 -21.09
C LEU A 36 -12.95 -23.76 -19.81
N LEU A 37 -13.03 -22.49 -19.40
CA LEU A 37 -13.77 -22.10 -18.20
C LEU A 37 -15.27 -22.37 -18.29
N GLN A 38 -15.85 -22.30 -19.50
CA GLN A 38 -17.25 -22.68 -19.73
C GLN A 38 -17.45 -24.18 -19.64
N SER A 39 -16.49 -24.98 -20.10
CA SER A 39 -16.56 -26.45 -20.16
C SER A 39 -16.30 -27.15 -18.82
N LEU A 40 -15.87 -26.41 -17.78
CA LEU A 40 -15.49 -26.98 -16.48
C LEU A 40 -16.38 -26.49 -15.32
N PRO A 41 -17.70 -26.66 -15.37
CA PRO A 41 -18.59 -26.14 -14.31
C PRO A 41 -18.34 -26.77 -12.94
N SER A 42 -17.98 -28.08 -12.88
CA SER A 42 -17.67 -28.78 -11.65
C SER A 42 -16.33 -28.40 -10.99
N HIS A 43 -15.41 -27.85 -11.75
CA HIS A 43 -14.06 -27.48 -11.28
C HIS A 43 -13.87 -25.96 -11.08
N ARG A 44 -14.95 -25.19 -11.05
CA ARG A 44 -14.90 -23.72 -10.93
C ARG A 44 -14.15 -23.22 -9.70
N ARG A 45 -14.08 -24.00 -8.63
CA ARG A 45 -13.39 -23.65 -7.36
C ARG A 45 -11.96 -24.18 -7.27
N ALA A 46 -11.47 -24.92 -8.28
CA ALA A 46 -10.08 -25.36 -8.27
C ALA A 46 -9.14 -24.14 -8.35
N PRO A 47 -8.06 -24.10 -7.55
CA PRO A 47 -7.18 -22.91 -7.49
C PRO A 47 -6.65 -22.46 -8.85
N ARG A 48 -6.30 -23.39 -9.73
CA ARG A 48 -5.84 -23.09 -11.10
C ARG A 48 -6.93 -22.51 -12.00
N ALA A 49 -8.17 -22.98 -11.84
CA ALA A 49 -9.31 -22.43 -12.58
C ALA A 49 -9.65 -21.02 -12.09
N GLU A 50 -9.50 -20.76 -10.78
CA GLU A 50 -9.68 -19.44 -10.21
C GLU A 50 -8.59 -18.47 -10.71
N ALA A 51 -7.32 -18.87 -10.70
CA ALA A 51 -6.23 -18.08 -11.25
C ALA A 51 -6.47 -17.76 -12.75
N LEU A 52 -6.90 -18.75 -13.54
CA LEU A 52 -7.24 -18.55 -14.95
C LEU A 52 -8.39 -17.54 -15.12
N ARG A 53 -9.43 -17.65 -14.29
CA ARG A 53 -10.57 -16.72 -14.31
C ARG A 53 -10.13 -15.29 -14.00
N GLN A 54 -9.30 -15.10 -12.99
CA GLN A 54 -8.75 -13.79 -12.65
C GLN A 54 -7.91 -13.22 -13.80
N ILE A 55 -7.05 -14.03 -14.42
CA ILE A 55 -6.26 -13.63 -15.59
C ILE A 55 -7.17 -13.27 -16.76
N MET A 56 -8.24 -14.02 -16.97
CA MET A 56 -9.22 -13.71 -18.02
C MET A 56 -9.90 -12.38 -17.77
N VAL A 57 -10.48 -12.16 -16.59
CA VAL A 57 -11.19 -10.93 -16.24
C VAL A 57 -10.27 -9.70 -16.30
N GLN A 58 -9.00 -9.84 -15.96
CA GLN A 58 -8.07 -8.70 -16.00
C GLN A 58 -7.59 -8.33 -17.41
N ASN A 59 -7.60 -9.26 -18.35
CA ASN A 59 -7.05 -9.05 -19.70
C ASN A 59 -8.11 -9.01 -20.80
N PHE A 60 -9.29 -9.57 -20.56
CA PHE A 60 -10.35 -9.69 -21.53
C PHE A 60 -11.68 -9.20 -20.98
N LEU A 61 -12.61 -8.91 -21.87
CA LEU A 61 -14.01 -8.66 -21.56
C LEU A 61 -14.88 -9.21 -22.70
N VAL A 62 -16.13 -9.52 -22.38
CA VAL A 62 -17.16 -9.85 -23.36
C VAL A 62 -17.90 -8.56 -23.67
N ASP A 63 -17.96 -8.18 -24.93
CA ASP A 63 -18.66 -6.98 -25.36
C ASP A 63 -20.20 -7.19 -25.40
N ALA A 64 -20.94 -6.14 -25.71
CA ALA A 64 -22.40 -6.18 -25.78
C ALA A 64 -22.95 -7.15 -26.84
N ARG A 65 -22.11 -7.60 -27.77
CA ARG A 65 -22.45 -8.60 -28.80
C ARG A 65 -22.09 -10.02 -28.42
N GLY A 66 -21.58 -10.21 -27.19
CA GLY A 66 -21.11 -11.53 -26.70
C GLY A 66 -19.74 -11.93 -27.20
N VAL A 67 -18.98 -11.03 -27.84
CA VAL A 67 -17.67 -11.32 -28.40
C VAL A 67 -16.58 -11.04 -27.38
N LEU A 68 -15.70 -12.02 -27.18
CA LEU A 68 -14.52 -11.86 -26.32
C LEU A 68 -13.47 -10.97 -27.00
N ARG A 69 -13.07 -9.90 -26.33
CA ARG A 69 -11.98 -9.02 -26.78
C ARG A 69 -11.00 -8.68 -25.67
N SER A 70 -9.79 -8.33 -26.04
CA SER A 70 -8.77 -7.86 -25.09
C SER A 70 -9.18 -6.49 -24.52
N ARG A 71 -8.94 -6.30 -23.21
CA ARG A 71 -9.11 -5.01 -22.54
C ARG A 71 -8.08 -4.00 -23.04
N THR A 72 -8.52 -2.79 -23.25
CA THR A 72 -7.67 -1.62 -23.49
C THR A 72 -7.54 -0.80 -22.20
N GLU A 73 -6.74 0.24 -22.20
CA GLU A 73 -6.64 1.17 -21.05
C GLU A 73 -7.98 1.86 -20.75
N LYS A 74 -8.76 2.14 -21.79
CA LYS A 74 -10.10 2.74 -21.65
C LYS A 74 -11.11 1.81 -20.96
N ASP A 75 -10.93 0.51 -21.05
CA ASP A 75 -11.79 -0.48 -20.39
C ASP A 75 -11.46 -0.67 -18.90
N GLY A 76 -10.47 0.04 -18.36
CA GLY A 76 -10.05 -0.07 -16.96
C GLY A 76 -9.31 -1.36 -16.69
N ARG A 77 -8.00 -1.38 -16.88
CA ARG A 77 -7.15 -2.49 -16.42
C ARG A 77 -6.89 -2.39 -14.91
N PRO A 78 -6.90 -3.50 -14.17
CA PRO A 78 -6.49 -3.50 -12.78
C PRO A 78 -5.06 -2.95 -12.64
N LYS A 79 -4.82 -2.20 -11.55
CA LYS A 79 -3.48 -1.71 -11.22
C LYS A 79 -2.51 -2.88 -11.06
N GLY A 80 -1.22 -2.67 -11.38
CA GLY A 80 -0.19 -3.71 -11.31
C GLY A 80 -0.13 -4.43 -9.95
N ALA A 81 -0.34 -3.69 -8.87
CA ALA A 81 -0.34 -4.21 -7.50
C ALA A 81 -1.45 -5.24 -7.19
N VAL A 82 -2.49 -5.35 -8.02
CA VAL A 82 -3.59 -6.32 -7.82
C VAL A 82 -3.71 -7.32 -8.96
N ARG A 83 -2.89 -7.18 -10.00
CA ARG A 83 -2.92 -8.13 -11.13
C ARG A 83 -2.20 -9.42 -10.79
N VAL A 84 -2.82 -10.55 -11.13
CA VAL A 84 -2.14 -11.84 -11.20
C VAL A 84 -1.14 -11.79 -12.37
N ILE A 85 0.12 -12.05 -12.09
CA ILE A 85 1.21 -11.98 -13.07
C ILE A 85 1.56 -13.37 -13.58
N SER A 86 1.42 -14.37 -12.72
CA SER A 86 1.70 -15.76 -13.04
C SER A 86 0.55 -16.66 -12.56
N PRO A 87 0.08 -17.61 -13.38
CA PRO A 87 -0.88 -18.62 -12.92
C PRO A 87 -0.25 -19.64 -11.97
N TYR A 88 1.07 -19.73 -11.93
CA TYR A 88 1.82 -20.62 -11.05
C TYR A 88 2.04 -20.03 -9.67
N ASP A 89 1.96 -18.71 -9.56
CA ASP A 89 2.11 -17.96 -8.32
C ASP A 89 1.11 -16.79 -8.32
N PRO A 90 -0.15 -17.06 -7.94
CA PRO A 90 -1.22 -16.06 -7.94
C PRO A 90 -1.01 -14.90 -6.96
N ASP A 91 -0.12 -15.06 -5.97
CA ASP A 91 0.15 -14.04 -4.95
C ASP A 91 1.31 -13.10 -5.31
N ALA A 92 2.15 -13.51 -6.25
CA ALA A 92 3.17 -12.62 -6.80
C ALA A 92 2.52 -11.43 -7.51
N ARG A 93 3.06 -10.24 -7.28
CA ARG A 93 2.55 -8.99 -7.86
C ARG A 93 3.68 -8.19 -8.50
N GLN A 94 3.29 -7.33 -9.42
CA GLN A 94 4.21 -6.33 -9.96
C GLN A 94 4.38 -5.20 -8.96
N ALA A 95 5.62 -4.89 -8.65
CA ALA A 95 6.01 -3.77 -7.80
C ALA A 95 6.96 -2.81 -8.52
N ILE A 96 6.95 -1.57 -8.07
CA ILE A 96 7.83 -0.50 -8.56
C ILE A 96 8.33 0.27 -7.33
N ARG A 97 9.65 0.39 -7.22
CA ARG A 97 10.29 1.26 -6.21
C ARG A 97 11.36 2.10 -6.90
N GLY A 98 11.15 3.40 -6.95
CA GLY A 98 11.98 4.27 -7.79
C GLY A 98 11.91 3.84 -9.26
N ASN A 99 13.05 3.57 -9.86
CA ASN A 99 13.16 3.11 -11.25
C ASN A 99 13.18 1.57 -11.39
N THR A 100 13.17 0.83 -10.28
CA THR A 100 13.23 -0.63 -10.29
C THR A 100 11.83 -1.22 -10.35
N ARG A 101 11.62 -2.12 -11.30
CA ARG A 101 10.39 -2.91 -11.45
C ARG A 101 10.70 -4.37 -11.24
N TRP A 102 9.89 -5.07 -10.47
CA TRP A 102 10.01 -6.52 -10.30
C TRP A 102 8.65 -7.19 -10.18
N ASN A 103 8.63 -8.49 -10.34
CA ASN A 103 7.48 -9.35 -10.09
C ASN A 103 7.84 -10.27 -8.93
N GLY A 104 7.01 -10.33 -7.91
CA GLY A 104 7.27 -11.16 -6.75
C GLY A 104 6.72 -10.58 -5.46
N TYR A 105 7.56 -10.57 -4.44
CA TYR A 105 7.20 -10.27 -3.06
C TYR A 105 8.07 -9.17 -2.49
N LEU A 106 7.63 -8.63 -1.35
CA LEU A 106 8.48 -7.89 -0.42
C LEU A 106 8.91 -8.83 0.71
N VAL A 107 10.12 -8.66 1.19
CA VAL A 107 10.64 -9.35 2.37
C VAL A 107 10.75 -8.34 3.50
N HIS A 108 10.25 -8.70 4.67
CA HIS A 108 10.38 -7.94 5.90
C HIS A 108 11.25 -8.73 6.85
N VAL A 109 12.29 -8.11 7.37
CA VAL A 109 13.23 -8.70 8.33
C VAL A 109 13.16 -7.89 9.62
N THR A 110 13.03 -8.56 10.73
CA THR A 110 13.10 -7.97 12.06
C THR A 110 14.25 -8.65 12.82
N GLU A 111 15.11 -7.84 13.42
CA GLU A 111 16.23 -8.31 14.23
C GLU A 111 16.33 -7.54 15.54
N THR A 112 17.06 -8.07 16.50
CA THR A 112 17.44 -7.34 17.71
C THR A 112 18.41 -6.21 17.35
N CYS A 113 18.39 -5.13 18.09
CA CYS A 113 19.28 -3.99 17.91
C CYS A 113 19.73 -3.43 19.27
N ASP A 114 20.26 -4.29 20.12
CA ASP A 114 20.82 -3.89 21.42
C ASP A 114 22.24 -3.37 21.20
N ALA A 115 22.49 -2.13 21.60
CA ALA A 115 23.80 -1.48 21.44
C ALA A 115 24.93 -2.21 22.18
N ASP A 116 24.61 -2.97 23.24
CA ASP A 116 25.56 -3.74 24.02
C ASP A 116 25.72 -5.20 23.53
N ALA A 117 24.87 -5.62 22.59
CA ALA A 117 24.93 -6.98 22.06
C ALA A 117 26.06 -7.11 21.03
N ARG A 118 26.82 -8.22 21.13
CA ARG A 118 27.87 -8.54 20.13
C ARG A 118 27.30 -9.03 18.80
N VAL A 119 26.06 -9.49 18.79
CA VAL A 119 25.41 -10.09 17.62
C VAL A 119 23.94 -9.76 17.64
N ASN A 120 23.43 -9.27 16.53
CA ASN A 120 22.00 -9.11 16.33
C ASN A 120 21.39 -10.43 15.84
N LEU A 121 20.20 -10.76 16.35
CA LEU A 121 19.48 -11.99 16.03
C LEU A 121 18.23 -11.67 15.22
N ILE A 122 18.03 -12.39 14.13
CA ILE A 122 16.79 -12.28 13.35
C ILE A 122 15.65 -12.90 14.15
N THR A 123 14.67 -12.08 14.50
CA THR A 123 13.50 -12.46 15.30
C THR A 123 12.27 -12.75 14.46
N ASP A 124 12.14 -12.14 13.28
CA ASP A 124 11.08 -12.44 12.31
C ASP A 124 11.57 -12.22 10.88
N ILE A 125 11.15 -13.11 9.99
CA ILE A 125 11.29 -12.95 8.55
C ILE A 125 9.98 -13.37 7.86
N VAL A 126 9.47 -12.52 6.99
CA VAL A 126 8.23 -12.80 6.28
C VAL A 126 8.23 -12.19 4.89
N THR A 127 7.63 -12.91 3.95
CA THR A 127 7.32 -12.38 2.62
C THR A 127 5.87 -11.93 2.56
N THR A 128 5.62 -10.82 1.90
CA THR A 128 4.26 -10.33 1.60
C THR A 128 4.14 -10.02 0.12
N SER A 129 2.93 -10.11 -0.42
CA SER A 129 2.66 -9.46 -1.71
C SER A 129 3.06 -7.99 -1.61
N PRO A 130 3.47 -7.32 -2.71
CA PRO A 130 3.85 -5.93 -2.68
C PRO A 130 2.71 -5.01 -2.26
N ILE A 131 2.51 -4.93 -0.95
CA ILE A 131 1.62 -4.01 -0.25
C ILE A 131 2.48 -2.90 0.37
N ARG A 132 1.84 -1.90 0.96
CA ARG A 132 2.59 -0.90 1.73
C ARG A 132 3.19 -1.54 2.97
N ASP A 133 4.46 -1.24 3.27
CA ASP A 133 5.19 -1.80 4.40
C ASP A 133 4.42 -1.69 5.73
N ALA A 134 3.73 -0.56 5.95
CA ALA A 134 2.88 -0.36 7.12
C ALA A 134 1.81 -1.46 7.32
N GLN A 135 1.30 -2.07 6.24
CA GLN A 135 0.30 -3.14 6.34
C GLN A 135 0.89 -4.46 6.84
N ALA A 136 2.21 -4.65 6.75
CA ALA A 136 2.88 -5.84 7.25
C ALA A 136 3.06 -5.80 8.79
N LEU A 137 3.17 -4.61 9.37
CA LEU A 137 3.52 -4.41 10.78
C LEU A 137 2.61 -5.14 11.78
N PRO A 138 1.26 -5.11 11.67
CA PRO A 138 0.40 -5.84 12.59
C PRO A 138 0.64 -7.36 12.57
N GLY A 139 0.90 -7.92 11.39
CA GLY A 139 1.22 -9.34 11.23
C GLY A 139 2.58 -9.70 11.83
N ILE A 140 3.57 -8.82 11.73
CA ILE A 140 4.88 -8.99 12.37
C ILE A 140 4.70 -9.04 13.89
N HIS A 141 4.01 -8.07 14.51
CA HIS A 141 3.76 -8.07 15.95
C HIS A 141 2.99 -9.31 16.41
N THR A 142 1.99 -9.76 15.66
CA THR A 142 1.26 -11.00 15.98
C THR A 142 2.17 -12.22 15.99
N ARG A 143 3.12 -12.34 15.05
CA ARG A 143 4.07 -13.45 15.01
C ARG A 143 5.09 -13.38 16.12
N LEU A 144 5.61 -12.18 16.43
CA LEU A 144 6.51 -11.96 17.56
C LEU A 144 5.82 -12.29 18.89
N ALA A 145 4.56 -11.86 19.08
CA ALA A 145 3.75 -12.19 20.26
C ALA A 145 3.62 -13.70 20.48
N ARG A 146 3.27 -14.44 19.42
CA ARG A 146 3.12 -15.92 19.49
C ARG A 146 4.41 -16.63 19.87
N ARG A 147 5.56 -16.02 19.64
CA ARG A 147 6.89 -16.56 19.98
C ARG A 147 7.44 -16.02 21.29
N GLY A 148 6.73 -15.12 21.97
CA GLY A 148 7.22 -14.46 23.18
C GLY A 148 8.40 -13.51 22.92
N LEU A 149 8.50 -12.95 21.73
CA LEU A 149 9.60 -12.10 21.25
C LEU A 149 9.16 -10.65 20.98
N LEU A 150 8.04 -10.21 21.53
CA LEU A 150 7.62 -8.82 21.40
C LEU A 150 8.62 -7.88 22.08
N PRO A 151 9.14 -6.86 21.38
CA PRO A 151 9.95 -5.84 22.00
C PRO A 151 9.07 -4.82 22.73
N THR A 152 9.63 -4.10 23.68
CA THR A 152 9.00 -2.89 24.25
C THR A 152 9.05 -1.72 23.25
N GLU A 153 10.11 -1.66 22.45
CA GLU A 153 10.32 -0.66 21.40
C GLU A 153 10.68 -1.34 20.08
N HIS A 154 10.03 -0.95 18.99
CA HIS A 154 10.30 -1.46 17.65
C HIS A 154 10.69 -0.31 16.71
N LEU A 155 11.96 -0.28 16.31
CA LEU A 155 12.49 0.69 15.38
C LEU A 155 12.13 0.27 13.94
N VAL A 156 11.46 1.12 13.18
CA VAL A 156 10.98 0.80 11.84
C VAL A 156 11.33 1.89 10.82
N ASP A 157 11.41 1.52 9.54
CA ASP A 157 11.53 2.50 8.45
C ASP A 157 10.24 3.33 8.30
N GLY A 158 10.38 4.54 7.75
CA GLY A 158 9.24 5.43 7.48
C GLY A 158 8.11 4.80 6.63
N GLY A 159 8.43 3.76 5.85
CA GLY A 159 7.45 2.97 5.12
C GLY A 159 6.46 2.22 6.01
N TYR A 160 6.85 1.86 7.24
CA TYR A 160 6.00 1.17 8.20
C TYR A 160 5.19 2.12 9.07
N THR A 161 5.56 3.40 9.16
CA THR A 161 4.91 4.34 10.05
C THR A 161 3.54 4.77 9.53
N SER A 162 2.53 4.56 10.35
CA SER A 162 1.17 5.00 10.14
C SER A 162 0.53 5.25 11.50
N MET A 163 -0.16 6.36 11.67
CA MET A 163 -0.76 6.72 12.97
C MET A 163 -1.68 5.62 13.49
N VAL A 164 -2.44 4.96 12.60
CA VAL A 164 -3.34 3.85 12.95
C VAL A 164 -2.56 2.64 13.46
N HIS A 165 -1.41 2.34 12.83
CA HIS A 165 -0.60 1.19 13.26
C HIS A 165 0.26 1.47 14.48
N LEU A 166 0.71 2.70 14.69
CA LEU A 166 1.37 3.11 15.93
C LEU A 166 0.42 2.97 17.13
N GLU A 167 -0.78 3.56 17.01
CA GLU A 167 -1.82 3.44 18.06
C GLU A 167 -2.20 1.98 18.32
N ARG A 168 -2.35 1.22 17.25
CA ARG A 168 -2.70 -0.19 17.35
C ARG A 168 -1.62 -1.03 18.04
N ALA A 169 -0.36 -0.80 17.72
CA ALA A 169 0.76 -1.49 18.34
C ALA A 169 0.83 -1.22 19.85
N GLU A 170 0.65 0.02 20.23
CA GLU A 170 0.59 0.43 21.63
C GLU A 170 -0.58 -0.24 22.36
N ARG A 171 -1.78 -0.16 21.80
CA ARG A 171 -3.02 -0.65 22.43
C ARG A 171 -3.10 -2.18 22.49
N GLU A 172 -2.70 -2.89 21.41
CA GLU A 172 -2.86 -4.35 21.32
C GLU A 172 -1.66 -5.13 21.85
N HIS A 173 -0.48 -4.53 21.82
CA HIS A 173 0.77 -5.23 22.08
C HIS A 173 1.67 -4.54 23.10
N GLN A 174 1.35 -3.34 23.57
CA GLN A 174 2.19 -2.48 24.39
C GLN A 174 3.60 -2.25 23.78
N VAL A 175 3.65 -2.18 22.45
CA VAL A 175 4.87 -1.92 21.68
C VAL A 175 4.90 -0.47 21.23
N THR A 176 5.91 0.26 21.63
CA THR A 176 6.20 1.60 21.12
C THR A 176 6.89 1.47 19.75
N VAL A 177 6.22 1.90 18.69
CA VAL A 177 6.80 1.87 17.33
C VAL A 177 7.48 3.21 17.05
N ASN A 178 8.79 3.17 16.84
CA ASN A 178 9.61 4.33 16.51
C ASN A 178 10.11 4.29 15.07
N GLY A 179 9.76 5.33 14.32
CA GLY A 179 10.19 5.51 12.94
C GLY A 179 9.76 6.88 12.41
N PRO A 180 10.39 7.37 11.33
CA PRO A 180 10.08 8.69 10.80
C PRO A 180 8.63 8.77 10.32
N LEU A 181 7.82 9.63 10.93
CA LEU A 181 6.49 9.90 10.43
C LEU A 181 6.56 10.71 9.14
N PRO A 182 5.83 10.31 8.09
CA PRO A 182 5.70 11.12 6.90
C PRO A 182 5.20 12.53 7.24
N GLY A 183 5.80 13.53 6.62
CA GLY A 183 5.34 14.91 6.71
C GLY A 183 3.93 15.08 6.13
N ASN A 184 3.42 16.29 6.20
CA ASN A 184 2.14 16.66 5.58
C ASN A 184 2.27 16.54 4.03
N PRO A 185 1.59 15.58 3.36
CA PRO A 185 1.78 15.35 1.93
C PRO A 185 1.03 16.34 1.05
N THR A 186 0.31 17.30 1.63
CA THR A 186 -0.47 18.26 0.85
C THR A 186 0.45 19.16 -0.01
N ARG A 187 -0.03 19.47 -1.20
CA ARG A 187 0.73 20.31 -2.14
C ARG A 187 1.14 21.64 -1.51
N ARG A 188 0.22 22.28 -0.79
CA ARG A 188 0.45 23.58 -0.15
C ARG A 188 1.55 23.52 0.91
N HIS A 189 1.55 22.49 1.74
CA HIS A 189 2.60 22.28 2.73
C HIS A 189 3.97 22.10 2.06
N ARG A 190 4.05 21.30 1.01
CA ARG A 190 5.31 21.05 0.29
C ARG A 190 5.84 22.28 -0.46
N GLN A 191 4.95 23.15 -0.91
CA GLN A 191 5.31 24.38 -1.63
C GLN A 191 5.49 25.57 -0.69
N HIS A 192 5.21 25.42 0.62
CA HIS A 192 5.16 26.50 1.60
C HIS A 192 4.27 27.67 1.15
N GLU A 193 3.20 27.36 0.39
CA GLU A 193 2.29 28.34 -0.17
C GLU A 193 0.89 28.22 0.41
N GLY A 194 0.36 29.36 0.87
CA GLY A 194 -1.01 29.43 1.38
C GLY A 194 -1.22 28.72 2.70
N PHE A 195 -2.48 28.42 3.02
CA PHE A 195 -2.89 27.78 4.27
C PHE A 195 -3.12 26.29 4.08
N ASP A 196 -2.37 25.50 4.83
CA ASP A 196 -2.62 24.05 4.93
C ASP A 196 -3.53 23.70 6.13
N ARG A 197 -3.65 22.44 6.45
CA ARG A 197 -4.51 22.00 7.57
C ARG A 197 -3.97 22.44 8.93
N ASP A 198 -2.66 22.56 9.07
CA ASP A 198 -2.03 22.79 10.36
C ASP A 198 -2.08 24.28 10.74
N ASP A 199 -2.45 25.18 9.79
CA ASP A 199 -2.74 26.60 10.04
C ASP A 199 -4.12 26.84 10.67
N PHE A 200 -4.98 25.81 10.73
CA PHE A 200 -6.32 25.90 11.30
C PHE A 200 -6.32 25.43 12.74
N HIS A 201 -6.89 26.22 13.63
CA HIS A 201 -7.09 25.83 15.03
C HIS A 201 -8.30 24.90 15.16
N ILE A 202 -8.09 23.67 15.69
CA ILE A 202 -9.10 22.64 15.84
C ILE A 202 -9.46 22.54 17.31
N ASP A 203 -10.71 22.88 17.64
CA ASP A 203 -11.28 22.72 18.96
C ASP A 203 -12.20 21.49 18.97
N PHE A 204 -11.69 20.39 19.53
CA PHE A 204 -12.42 19.13 19.61
C PHE A 204 -13.55 19.16 20.63
N ASP A 205 -13.45 19.97 21.69
CA ASP A 205 -14.45 20.05 22.73
C ASP A 205 -15.68 20.77 22.24
N ARG A 206 -15.50 21.88 21.52
CA ARG A 206 -16.56 22.65 20.89
C ARG A 206 -16.97 22.09 19.52
N ARG A 207 -16.23 21.13 18.98
CA ARG A 207 -16.39 20.61 17.62
C ARG A 207 -16.38 21.70 16.55
N GLN A 208 -15.39 22.56 16.63
CA GLN A 208 -15.23 23.72 15.76
C GLN A 208 -13.80 23.82 15.23
N VAL A 209 -13.68 24.44 14.07
CA VAL A 209 -12.39 24.78 13.49
C VAL A 209 -12.36 26.26 13.17
N THR A 210 -11.36 26.95 13.67
CA THR A 210 -11.14 28.37 13.38
C THR A 210 -10.07 28.51 12.27
N CYS A 211 -10.40 29.23 11.21
CA CYS A 211 -9.45 29.49 10.13
C CYS A 211 -8.45 30.59 10.51
N PRO A 212 -7.34 30.77 9.78
CA PRO A 212 -6.34 31.81 10.04
C PRO A 212 -6.87 33.25 10.03
N ARG A 213 -8.08 33.47 9.50
CA ARG A 213 -8.79 34.76 9.53
C ARG A 213 -9.86 34.85 10.63
N GLY A 214 -9.84 33.95 11.61
CA GLY A 214 -10.73 33.98 12.76
C GLY A 214 -12.18 33.50 12.49
N GLN A 215 -12.49 33.05 11.27
CA GLN A 215 -13.82 32.50 10.99
C GLN A 215 -13.95 31.08 11.57
N VAL A 216 -15.08 30.82 12.22
CA VAL A 216 -15.41 29.51 12.81
C VAL A 216 -16.20 28.67 11.81
N SER A 217 -15.87 27.38 11.72
CA SER A 217 -16.57 26.44 10.84
C SER A 217 -18.07 26.36 11.15
N SER A 218 -18.88 26.23 10.11
CA SER A 218 -20.34 26.13 10.22
C SER A 218 -20.81 24.72 10.59
N SER A 219 -19.99 23.71 10.35
CA SER A 219 -20.36 22.32 10.62
C SER A 219 -19.13 21.42 10.84
N TRP A 220 -19.41 20.32 11.55
CA TRP A 220 -18.43 19.27 11.89
C TRP A 220 -19.06 17.92 11.62
N HIS A 221 -18.45 17.11 10.79
CA HIS A 221 -18.95 15.82 10.35
C HIS A 221 -17.89 14.72 10.43
N GLY A 222 -18.29 13.51 10.62
CA GLY A 222 -17.44 12.31 10.61
C GLY A 222 -17.73 11.42 11.79
N LEU A 223 -17.11 10.26 11.92
CA LEU A 223 -15.89 9.76 11.31
C LEU A 223 -16.14 9.17 9.91
N TYR A 224 -15.45 9.65 8.91
CA TYR A 224 -15.48 9.06 7.58
C TYR A 224 -14.35 8.04 7.44
N PRO A 225 -14.63 6.79 7.07
CA PRO A 225 -13.59 5.83 6.76
C PRO A 225 -12.81 6.27 5.53
N THR A 226 -11.52 5.97 5.51
CA THR A 226 -10.67 6.16 4.34
C THR A 226 -10.56 4.86 3.55
N SER A 227 -10.25 4.95 2.26
CA SER A 227 -10.05 3.77 1.41
C SER A 227 -8.74 3.02 1.70
N SER A 228 -7.84 3.61 2.48
CA SER A 228 -6.56 3.01 2.84
C SER A 228 -6.61 2.47 4.27
N PRO A 229 -6.27 1.18 4.49
CA PRO A 229 -6.24 0.60 5.84
C PRO A 229 -5.14 1.21 6.74
N THR A 230 -4.20 1.94 6.15
CA THR A 230 -3.12 2.63 6.87
C THR A 230 -3.40 4.10 7.14
N ALA A 231 -4.53 4.63 6.68
CA ALA A 231 -4.91 6.01 6.87
C ALA A 231 -5.97 6.14 7.96
N ALA A 232 -5.81 7.13 8.81
CA ALA A 232 -6.77 7.44 9.85
C ALA A 232 -8.13 7.82 9.25
N PRO A 233 -9.25 7.50 9.93
CA PRO A 233 -10.53 8.05 9.58
C PRO A 233 -10.50 9.58 9.71
N LEU A 234 -11.37 10.26 8.98
CA LEU A 234 -11.38 11.72 8.93
C LEU A 234 -12.62 12.31 9.52
N ILE A 235 -12.41 13.34 10.31
CA ILE A 235 -13.42 14.34 10.68
C ILE A 235 -13.28 15.48 9.67
N VAL A 236 -14.39 16.07 9.23
CA VAL A 236 -14.41 17.15 8.25
C VAL A 236 -15.20 18.34 8.81
N ALA A 237 -14.52 19.44 9.02
CA ALA A 237 -15.16 20.72 9.31
C ALA A 237 -15.36 21.52 8.01
N LYS A 238 -16.54 22.14 7.88
CA LYS A 238 -16.91 22.90 6.68
C LYS A 238 -17.15 24.36 7.01
N PHE A 239 -16.73 25.24 6.14
CA PHE A 239 -17.04 26.66 6.15
C PHE A 239 -18.14 26.96 5.11
N THR A 240 -18.84 28.08 5.27
CA THR A 240 -19.87 28.50 4.30
C THR A 240 -19.27 29.32 3.15
N LYS A 241 -19.98 29.39 2.05
CA LYS A 241 -19.61 30.26 0.94
C LYS A 241 -19.56 31.74 1.38
N GLY A 242 -20.52 32.17 2.20
CA GLY A 242 -20.59 33.54 2.73
C GLY A 242 -19.34 33.93 3.56
N GLN A 243 -18.72 32.97 4.25
CA GLN A 243 -17.48 33.20 4.99
C GLN A 243 -16.25 33.23 4.07
N CYS A 244 -16.20 32.36 3.07
CA CYS A 244 -15.01 32.17 2.23
C CYS A 244 -14.97 33.07 0.99
N GLN A 245 -16.12 33.45 0.40
CA GLN A 245 -16.14 34.28 -0.80
C GLN A 245 -15.57 35.70 -0.60
N PRO A 246 -15.92 36.44 0.46
CA PRO A 246 -15.37 37.77 0.70
C PRO A 246 -13.96 37.73 1.31
N CYS A 247 -13.40 36.58 1.63
CA CYS A 247 -12.10 36.46 2.30
C CYS A 247 -10.96 36.89 1.37
N PRO A 248 -10.12 37.88 1.78
CA PRO A 248 -9.01 38.35 0.98
C PRO A 248 -7.94 37.31 0.72
N ASP A 249 -7.81 36.30 1.61
CA ASP A 249 -6.87 35.20 1.47
C ASP A 249 -7.48 33.93 0.83
N ARG A 250 -8.61 34.08 0.17
CA ARG A 250 -9.27 32.93 -0.45
C ARG A 250 -8.35 32.15 -1.40
N SER A 251 -7.58 32.83 -2.23
CA SER A 251 -6.63 32.20 -3.18
C SER A 251 -5.54 31.41 -2.46
N ARG A 252 -5.11 31.86 -1.28
CA ARG A 252 -4.16 31.18 -0.42
C ARG A 252 -4.77 29.98 0.31
N CYS A 253 -6.12 29.96 0.45
CA CYS A 253 -6.85 28.95 1.24
C CYS A 253 -7.41 27.82 0.38
N THR A 254 -7.95 28.10 -0.79
CA THR A 254 -8.57 27.10 -1.70
C THR A 254 -8.32 27.42 -3.16
N THR A 255 -8.18 26.36 -3.97
CA THR A 255 -8.09 26.48 -5.44
C THR A 255 -9.46 26.48 -6.10
N SER A 256 -10.52 26.10 -5.38
CA SER A 256 -11.87 26.08 -5.90
C SER A 256 -12.41 27.52 -6.04
N ARG A 257 -12.96 27.84 -7.20
CA ARG A 257 -13.61 29.14 -7.45
C ARG A 257 -14.99 29.25 -6.78
N GLU A 258 -15.67 28.13 -6.61
CA GLU A 258 -17.06 28.13 -6.19
C GLU A 258 -17.28 27.55 -4.79
N SER A 259 -16.41 26.62 -4.34
CA SER A 259 -16.59 25.94 -3.08
C SER A 259 -15.95 26.68 -1.91
N ALA A 260 -16.53 26.55 -0.73
CA ALA A 260 -15.92 26.97 0.52
C ALA A 260 -14.82 25.99 0.96
N ARG A 261 -14.00 26.39 1.92
CA ARG A 261 -12.96 25.53 2.49
C ARG A 261 -13.59 24.42 3.31
N ASN A 262 -13.08 23.20 3.11
CA ASN A 262 -13.27 22.07 4.01
C ASN A 262 -11.92 21.68 4.60
N VAL A 263 -11.89 21.34 5.89
CA VAL A 263 -10.69 20.90 6.59
C VAL A 263 -10.91 19.51 7.13
N GLY A 264 -10.14 18.54 6.63
CA GLY A 264 -10.17 17.15 7.08
C GLY A 264 -8.99 16.87 8.02
N PHE A 265 -9.26 16.23 9.15
CA PHE A 265 -8.26 15.90 10.16
C PHE A 265 -8.63 14.60 10.88
N PRO A 266 -7.65 13.89 11.48
CA PRO A 266 -7.91 12.68 12.25
C PRO A 266 -8.61 12.98 13.58
N PRO A 267 -9.17 11.96 14.27
CA PRO A 267 -9.65 12.06 15.65
C PRO A 267 -8.58 12.61 16.60
N ARG A 268 -9.00 13.14 17.74
CA ARG A 268 -8.14 13.77 18.76
C ARG A 268 -6.97 12.87 19.12
N GLU A 269 -7.23 11.63 19.49
CA GLU A 269 -6.22 10.69 19.97
C GLU A 269 -5.09 10.50 18.95
N LEU A 270 -5.45 10.33 17.67
CA LEU A 270 -4.46 10.17 16.60
C LEU A 270 -3.75 11.47 16.25
N ARG A 271 -4.43 12.62 16.41
CA ARG A 271 -3.79 13.93 16.19
C ARG A 271 -2.80 14.25 17.30
N ASP A 272 -3.17 14.01 18.56
CA ASP A 272 -2.31 14.23 19.71
C ASP A 272 -1.11 13.30 19.67
N LEU A 273 -1.32 12.03 19.33
CA LEU A 273 -0.23 11.08 19.08
C LEU A 273 0.70 11.58 17.95
N GLN A 274 0.14 12.06 16.85
CA GLN A 274 0.93 12.61 15.72
C GLN A 274 1.78 13.82 16.16
N ALA A 275 1.20 14.74 16.93
CA ALA A 275 1.91 15.90 17.42
C ALA A 275 3.06 15.51 18.36
N ARG A 276 2.79 14.60 19.31
CA ARG A 276 3.79 14.06 20.24
C ARG A 276 4.96 13.42 19.48
N VAL A 277 4.68 12.47 18.59
CA VAL A 277 5.72 11.75 17.84
C VAL A 277 6.53 12.72 16.97
N ARG A 278 5.91 13.70 16.32
CA ARG A 278 6.63 14.70 15.51
C ARG A 278 7.54 15.59 16.34
N THR A 279 7.12 15.98 17.54
CA THR A 279 7.96 16.74 18.47
C THR A 279 9.16 15.90 18.93
N GLU A 280 8.92 14.66 19.32
CA GLU A 280 9.96 13.75 19.76
C GLU A 280 11.02 13.49 18.68
N GLN A 281 10.61 13.31 17.42
CA GLN A 281 11.53 13.10 16.29
C GLN A 281 12.52 14.25 16.04
N GLN A 282 12.27 15.44 16.55
CA GLN A 282 13.18 16.58 16.43
C GLN A 282 14.29 16.53 17.47
N THR A 283 14.11 15.76 18.54
CA THR A 283 15.08 15.71 19.66
C THR A 283 16.37 14.96 19.27
N PRO A 284 17.52 15.38 19.78
CA PRO A 284 18.79 14.66 19.60
C PRO A 284 18.72 13.22 20.10
N ASP A 285 18.06 12.99 21.23
CA ASP A 285 17.94 11.69 21.87
C ASP A 285 17.19 10.70 20.99
N TRP A 286 16.08 11.12 20.38
CA TRP A 286 15.36 10.29 19.43
C TRP A 286 16.24 9.92 18.22
N LYS A 287 16.98 10.91 17.66
CA LYS A 287 17.86 10.69 16.51
C LYS A 287 18.97 9.70 16.84
N ALA A 288 19.58 9.82 18.01
CA ALA A 288 20.62 8.90 18.48
C ALA A 288 20.08 7.47 18.61
N ARG A 289 18.95 7.27 19.28
CA ARG A 289 18.29 5.96 19.40
C ARG A 289 17.92 5.37 18.04
N TYR A 290 17.36 6.18 17.16
CA TYR A 290 16.91 5.72 15.84
C TYR A 290 18.07 5.31 14.92
N THR A 291 19.27 5.83 15.12
CA THR A 291 20.45 5.52 14.30
C THR A 291 20.80 4.03 14.31
N VAL A 292 20.56 3.35 15.42
CA VAL A 292 20.83 1.89 15.58
C VAL A 292 20.04 1.06 14.56
N ARG A 293 18.88 1.53 14.12
CA ARG A 293 18.07 0.86 13.10
C ARG A 293 18.83 0.60 11.80
N SER A 294 19.88 1.38 11.48
CA SER A 294 20.65 1.20 10.24
C SER A 294 21.38 -0.15 10.17
N GLU A 295 21.57 -0.85 11.28
CA GLU A 295 22.26 -2.15 11.32
C GLU A 295 21.52 -3.22 10.52
N VAL A 296 20.16 -3.23 10.53
CA VAL A 296 19.36 -4.17 9.73
C VAL A 296 19.60 -4.03 8.22
N GLU A 297 20.09 -2.88 7.77
CA GLU A 297 20.42 -2.69 6.35
C GLU A 297 21.63 -3.53 5.93
N GLY A 298 22.56 -3.76 6.87
CA GLY A 298 23.68 -4.71 6.68
C GLY A 298 23.17 -6.13 6.46
N THR A 299 22.28 -6.60 7.34
CA THR A 299 21.63 -7.91 7.24
C THR A 299 20.87 -8.08 5.92
N ILE A 300 20.06 -7.08 5.52
CA ILE A 300 19.35 -7.10 4.24
C ILE A 300 20.34 -7.13 3.06
N ASN A 301 21.44 -6.38 3.15
CA ASN A 301 22.45 -6.35 2.12
C ASN A 301 23.14 -7.72 1.95
N GLU A 302 23.47 -8.38 3.04
CA GLU A 302 24.03 -9.74 3.05
C GLU A 302 23.06 -10.73 2.40
N PHE A 303 21.78 -10.75 2.79
CA PHE A 303 20.76 -11.59 2.17
C PHE A 303 20.61 -11.35 0.67
N THR A 304 20.65 -10.09 0.25
CA THR A 304 20.42 -9.76 -1.17
C THR A 304 21.63 -10.06 -2.06
N HIS A 305 22.84 -9.85 -1.60
CA HIS A 305 24.06 -10.02 -2.36
C HIS A 305 24.78 -11.35 -2.06
N GLY A 306 24.81 -11.77 -0.79
CA GLY A 306 25.46 -13.02 -0.39
C GLY A 306 24.61 -14.27 -0.66
N HIS A 307 23.31 -14.18 -0.45
CA HIS A 307 22.40 -15.34 -0.50
C HIS A 307 21.36 -15.28 -1.62
N GLY A 308 21.47 -14.33 -2.56
CA GLY A 308 20.62 -14.26 -3.75
C GLY A 308 19.12 -14.07 -3.48
N MET A 309 18.74 -13.46 -2.35
CA MET A 309 17.33 -13.30 -1.94
C MET A 309 16.46 -12.58 -2.98
N ARG A 310 17.06 -11.82 -3.90
CA ARG A 310 16.34 -11.18 -5.02
C ARG A 310 15.92 -12.15 -6.10
N HIS A 311 16.40 -13.38 -6.07
CA HIS A 311 16.13 -14.41 -7.07
C HIS A 311 15.28 -15.51 -6.42
N CYS A 312 13.98 -15.55 -6.71
CA CYS A 312 13.16 -16.68 -6.36
C CYS A 312 13.48 -17.84 -7.31
N LEU A 313 14.16 -18.85 -6.79
CA LEU A 313 14.30 -20.12 -7.48
C LEU A 313 12.96 -20.85 -7.35
N LEU A 314 12.03 -20.64 -8.28
CA LEU A 314 10.91 -21.53 -8.43
C LEU A 314 11.45 -22.94 -8.68
N PRO A 315 11.04 -23.96 -7.91
CA PRO A 315 11.42 -25.32 -8.26
C PRO A 315 10.96 -25.56 -9.70
N ARG A 316 11.88 -26.00 -10.55
CA ARG A 316 11.52 -26.46 -11.89
C ARG A 316 10.47 -27.54 -11.67
N ALA A 317 9.29 -27.34 -12.26
CA ALA A 317 8.30 -28.40 -12.29
C ALA A 317 9.03 -29.66 -12.80
N SER A 318 9.15 -30.66 -11.95
CA SER A 318 9.61 -31.98 -12.36
C SER A 318 8.69 -32.44 -13.48
N SER A 319 9.26 -32.60 -14.64
CA SER A 319 8.65 -33.14 -15.86
C SER A 319 8.06 -34.53 -15.63
#